data_9c037a1c2f33a6343234e5f6cf5ac3cd
#
_entry.id   9c037a1c2f33a6343234e5f6cf5ac3cd
#
_cell.length_a   1.000
_cell.length_b   1.000
_cell.length_c   1.000
_cell.angle_alpha   90.00
_cell.angle_beta   90.00
_cell.angle_gamma   90.00
#
_symmetry.space_group_name_H-M   'P 1'
#
loop_
_entity.id
_entity.type
_entity.pdbx_description
1 polymer ?
#
loop_
_entity_poly.entity_id
_entity_poly.type
_entity_poly.pdbx_seq_one_letter_code
_entity_poly.pdbx_strand_id
1 'polypeptide(L)'
;MLQTKYITLDEFKEYFGINLTEAFKTVEYANAFLKRIEDRLSTFVDANFNRNIDRLYPDFTDYQKEHYKLALLEQCIYIYRNGDISVDSGYDPEKGEIARPERYAIAPNCKQNLILCGIWNRCVKVPGTLYGIRWWVL
;
A
#
# COMPACT_ATOMS: atom_id res chain seq x y z
N MET A 1 -21.97 -7.32 2.74
CA MET A 1 -20.62 -7.87 2.56
C MET A 1 -19.71 -6.85 1.92
N LEU A 2 -18.52 -6.67 2.47
CA LEU A 2 -17.54 -5.77 1.90
C LEU A 2 -16.95 -6.39 0.62
N GLN A 3 -16.77 -5.56 -0.39
CA GLN A 3 -16.19 -6.00 -1.65
C GLN A 3 -14.97 -5.17 -1.99
N THR A 4 -13.96 -5.85 -2.50
CA THR A 4 -12.73 -5.20 -2.94
C THR A 4 -12.94 -4.53 -4.29
N LYS A 5 -12.15 -3.49 -4.56
CA LYS A 5 -12.25 -2.73 -5.80
C LYS A 5 -11.24 -3.16 -6.84
N TYR A 6 -10.04 -3.55 -6.42
CA TYR A 6 -8.92 -3.72 -7.34
C TYR A 6 -8.34 -5.12 -7.33
N ILE A 7 -8.42 -5.84 -6.22
CA ILE A 7 -7.86 -7.18 -6.09
C ILE A 7 -8.92 -8.14 -5.58
N THR A 8 -8.73 -9.43 -5.84
CA THR A 8 -9.67 -10.47 -5.42
C THR A 8 -8.95 -11.55 -4.62
N LEU A 9 -9.73 -12.36 -3.92
CA LEU A 9 -9.19 -13.51 -3.19
C LEU A 9 -8.54 -14.51 -4.14
N ASP A 10 -9.11 -14.69 -5.33
CA ASP A 10 -8.54 -15.60 -6.34
C ASP A 10 -7.19 -15.11 -6.82
N GLU A 11 -7.07 -13.81 -7.08
CA GLU A 11 -5.79 -13.23 -7.48
C GLU A 11 -4.73 -13.41 -6.41
N PHE A 12 -5.09 -13.21 -5.15
CA PHE A 12 -4.16 -13.42 -4.04
C PHE A 12 -3.72 -14.88 -3.97
N LYS A 13 -4.67 -15.81 -4.11
CA LYS A 13 -4.37 -17.23 -4.08
C LYS A 13 -3.45 -17.64 -5.22
N GLU A 14 -3.73 -17.15 -6.43
CA GLU A 14 -2.90 -17.48 -7.59
C GLU A 14 -1.49 -16.93 -7.44
N TYR A 15 -1.37 -15.72 -6.90
CA TYR A 15 -0.07 -15.06 -6.82
C TYR A 15 0.82 -15.63 -5.72
N PHE A 16 0.24 -15.94 -4.55
CA PHE A 16 1.01 -16.38 -3.40
C PHE A 16 0.79 -17.84 -2.99
N GLY A 17 -0.20 -18.50 -3.58
CA GLY A 17 -0.54 -19.87 -3.21
C GLY A 17 -1.22 -20.00 -1.85
N ILE A 18 -1.74 -18.91 -1.30
CA ILE A 18 -2.39 -18.92 0.02
C ILE A 18 -3.89 -18.70 -0.16
N ASN A 19 -4.68 -19.59 0.44
CA ASN A 19 -6.13 -19.46 0.43
C ASN A 19 -6.56 -18.70 1.69
N LEU A 20 -6.85 -17.40 1.54
CA LEU A 20 -7.25 -16.58 2.67
C LEU A 20 -8.58 -17.01 3.27
N THR A 21 -9.47 -17.59 2.48
CA THR A 21 -10.75 -18.09 2.99
C THR A 21 -10.52 -19.16 4.05
N GLU A 22 -9.55 -20.04 3.83
CA GLU A 22 -9.21 -21.04 4.83
C GLU A 22 -8.54 -20.41 6.05
N ALA A 23 -7.64 -19.47 5.83
CA ALA A 23 -6.90 -18.82 6.90
C ALA A 23 -7.82 -18.00 7.82
N PHE A 24 -8.80 -17.32 7.26
CA PHE A 24 -9.75 -16.50 8.03
C PHE A 24 -11.06 -17.20 8.30
N LYS A 25 -11.21 -18.44 7.82
CA LYS A 25 -12.34 -19.34 8.05
C LYS A 25 -13.62 -18.97 7.34
N THR A 26 -13.79 -17.73 6.92
CA THR A 26 -14.96 -17.31 6.13
C THR A 26 -14.54 -16.44 4.97
N VAL A 27 -15.34 -16.44 3.92
CA VAL A 27 -15.12 -15.55 2.77
C VAL A 27 -15.27 -14.10 3.18
N GLU A 28 -16.21 -13.82 4.07
CA GLU A 28 -16.47 -12.45 4.51
C GLU A 28 -15.26 -11.85 5.22
N TYR A 29 -14.64 -12.59 6.13
CA TYR A 29 -13.47 -12.10 6.84
C TYR A 29 -12.25 -11.94 5.91
N ALA A 30 -12.09 -12.87 4.96
CA ALA A 30 -11.02 -12.77 3.99
C ALA A 30 -11.19 -11.53 3.09
N ASN A 31 -12.41 -11.29 2.61
CA ASN A 31 -12.70 -10.09 1.82
C ASN A 31 -12.53 -8.81 2.64
N ALA A 32 -12.92 -8.85 3.91
CA ALA A 32 -12.73 -7.70 4.79
C ALA A 32 -11.24 -7.37 4.97
N PHE A 33 -10.41 -8.39 5.08
CA PHE A 33 -8.97 -8.20 5.18
C PHE A 33 -8.42 -7.49 3.93
N LEU A 34 -8.77 -8.00 2.74
CA LEU A 34 -8.32 -7.38 1.50
C LEU A 34 -8.85 -5.96 1.34
N LYS A 35 -10.12 -5.76 1.64
CA LYS A 35 -10.75 -4.44 1.54
C LYS A 35 -10.06 -3.44 2.47
N ARG A 36 -9.71 -3.86 3.67
CA ARG A 36 -9.01 -3.02 4.61
C ARG A 36 -7.65 -2.60 4.06
N ILE A 37 -6.91 -3.52 3.45
CA ILE A 37 -5.62 -3.20 2.86
C ILE A 37 -5.79 -2.18 1.72
N GLU A 38 -6.78 -2.38 0.87
CA GLU A 38 -7.08 -1.43 -0.20
C GLU A 38 -7.37 -0.04 0.34
N ASP A 39 -8.23 0.04 1.35
CA ASP A 39 -8.61 1.32 1.94
C ASP A 39 -7.42 2.00 2.61
N ARG A 40 -6.61 1.22 3.33
CA ARG A 40 -5.46 1.78 4.03
C ARG A 40 -4.41 2.29 3.04
N LEU A 41 -4.15 1.54 1.98
CA LEU A 41 -3.18 1.98 0.98
C LEU A 41 -3.69 3.22 0.25
N SER A 42 -4.97 3.24 -0.10
CA SER A 42 -5.58 4.41 -0.74
C SER A 42 -5.46 5.65 0.16
N THR A 43 -5.73 5.49 1.44
CA THR A 43 -5.60 6.58 2.42
C THR A 43 -4.15 7.04 2.54
N PHE A 44 -3.22 6.09 2.59
CA PHE A 44 -1.80 6.42 2.66
C PHE A 44 -1.36 7.24 1.44
N VAL A 45 -1.77 6.81 0.26
CA VAL A 45 -1.43 7.51 -0.99
C VAL A 45 -2.01 8.92 -1.01
N ASP A 46 -3.27 9.05 -0.63
CA ASP A 46 -3.92 10.35 -0.61
C ASP A 46 -3.24 11.30 0.39
N ALA A 47 -2.97 10.80 1.59
CA ALA A 47 -2.38 11.62 2.65
C ALA A 47 -0.94 12.04 2.34
N ASN A 48 -0.16 11.18 1.70
CA ASN A 48 1.27 11.44 1.52
C ASN A 48 1.61 12.00 0.14
N PHE A 49 0.81 11.72 -0.88
CA PHE A 49 1.11 12.15 -2.25
C PHE A 49 0.02 13.02 -2.85
N ASN A 50 -1.04 13.27 -2.09
CA ASN A 50 -2.18 14.08 -2.55
C ASN A 50 -2.75 13.53 -3.86
N ARG A 51 -2.91 12.21 -3.94
CA ARG A 51 -3.43 11.53 -5.12
C ARG A 51 -4.60 10.63 -4.74
N ASN A 52 -5.72 10.83 -5.40
CA ASN A 52 -6.92 10.04 -5.18
C ASN A 52 -6.95 8.89 -6.18
N ILE A 53 -6.77 7.66 -5.68
CA ILE A 53 -6.69 6.48 -6.52
C ILE A 53 -7.99 6.24 -7.28
N ASP A 54 -9.13 6.47 -6.66
CA ASP A 54 -10.41 6.25 -7.31
C ASP A 54 -10.59 7.13 -8.56
N ARG A 55 -9.97 8.31 -8.56
CA ARG A 55 -9.97 9.20 -9.72
C ARG A 55 -8.91 8.84 -10.74
N LEU A 56 -7.75 8.41 -10.27
CA LEU A 56 -6.61 8.15 -11.16
C LEU A 56 -6.70 6.81 -11.86
N TYR A 57 -7.22 5.80 -11.18
CA TYR A 57 -7.17 4.43 -11.69
C TYR A 57 -7.81 4.26 -13.07
N PRO A 58 -8.99 4.86 -13.36
CA PRO A 58 -9.56 4.71 -14.70
C PRO A 58 -8.67 5.28 -15.82
N ASP A 59 -7.82 6.24 -15.50
CA ASP A 59 -6.94 6.88 -16.47
C ASP A 59 -5.57 6.21 -16.56
N PHE A 60 -5.31 5.22 -15.70
CA PHE A 60 -4.05 4.49 -15.75
C PHE A 60 -3.94 3.65 -17.03
N THR A 61 -2.71 3.51 -17.52
CA THR A 61 -2.42 2.52 -18.56
C THR A 61 -2.52 1.13 -17.97
N ASP A 62 -2.57 0.11 -18.82
CA ASP A 62 -2.62 -1.28 -18.36
C ASP A 62 -1.40 -1.61 -17.48
N TYR A 63 -0.24 -1.09 -17.85
CA TYR A 63 0.98 -1.25 -17.06
C TYR A 63 0.82 -0.67 -15.65
N GLN A 64 0.29 0.54 -15.55
CA GLN A 64 0.08 1.19 -14.25
C GLN A 64 -0.95 0.44 -13.41
N LYS A 65 -2.04 -0.03 -14.03
CA LYS A 65 -3.06 -0.81 -13.33
C LYS A 65 -2.48 -2.10 -12.77
N GLU A 66 -1.68 -2.78 -13.57
CA GLU A 66 -1.04 -4.02 -13.14
C GLU A 66 -0.13 -3.77 -11.95
N HIS A 67 0.70 -2.76 -12.00
CA HIS A 67 1.60 -2.47 -10.89
C HIS A 67 0.89 -1.98 -9.64
N TYR A 68 -0.24 -1.29 -9.79
CA TYR A 68 -1.03 -0.94 -8.62
C TYR A 68 -1.62 -2.18 -7.96
N LYS A 69 -2.12 -3.13 -8.76
CA LYS A 69 -2.60 -4.40 -8.21
C LYS A 69 -1.48 -5.17 -7.52
N LEU A 70 -0.30 -5.20 -8.12
CA LEU A 70 0.84 -5.87 -7.50
C LEU A 70 1.24 -5.19 -6.19
N ALA A 71 1.17 -3.86 -6.15
CA ALA A 71 1.44 -3.14 -4.91
C ALA A 71 0.48 -3.56 -3.80
N LEU A 72 -0.82 -3.67 -4.13
CA LEU A 72 -1.82 -4.12 -3.17
C LEU A 72 -1.56 -5.54 -2.71
N LEU A 73 -1.26 -6.45 -3.64
CA LEU A 73 -1.00 -7.85 -3.30
C LEU A 73 0.23 -7.98 -2.41
N GLU A 74 1.31 -7.26 -2.72
CA GLU A 74 2.51 -7.29 -1.90
C GLU A 74 2.28 -6.71 -0.52
N GLN A 75 1.47 -5.66 -0.42
CA GLN A 75 1.11 -5.12 0.88
C GLN A 75 0.26 -6.10 1.68
N CYS A 76 -0.65 -6.81 1.02
CA CYS A 76 -1.48 -7.82 1.66
C CYS A 76 -0.65 -8.94 2.27
N ILE A 77 0.32 -9.48 1.51
CA ILE A 77 1.14 -10.57 2.04
C ILE A 77 2.05 -10.08 3.17
N TYR A 78 2.53 -8.85 3.07
CA TYR A 78 3.35 -8.26 4.11
C TYR A 78 2.57 -8.14 5.42
N ILE A 79 1.37 -7.60 5.36
CA ILE A 79 0.51 -7.46 6.55
C ILE A 79 0.08 -8.83 7.07
N TYR A 80 -0.23 -9.76 6.17
CA TYR A 80 -0.63 -11.10 6.56
C TYR A 80 0.45 -11.80 7.37
N ARG A 81 1.72 -11.63 6.98
CA ARG A 81 2.84 -12.28 7.66
C ARG A 81 3.33 -11.56 8.91
N ASN A 82 3.22 -10.23 8.93
CA ASN A 82 3.85 -9.42 9.97
C ASN A 82 2.86 -8.73 10.91
N GLY A 83 1.57 -8.78 10.61
CA GLY A 83 0.57 -8.08 11.38
C GLY A 83 0.47 -6.61 10.98
N ASP A 84 -0.63 -5.98 11.36
CA ASP A 84 -0.92 -4.60 10.99
C ASP A 84 -0.65 -3.68 12.18
N ILE A 85 0.55 -3.20 12.25
CA ILE A 85 1.02 -2.34 13.35
C ILE A 85 0.20 -1.07 13.44
N SER A 86 -0.28 -0.57 12.30
CA SER A 86 -1.05 0.68 12.28
C SER A 86 -2.41 0.56 12.97
N VAL A 87 -2.88 -0.67 13.21
CA VAL A 87 -4.16 -0.91 13.87
C VAL A 87 -3.98 -1.13 15.36
N ASP A 88 -2.93 -1.83 15.73
CA ASP A 88 -2.76 -2.35 17.09
C ASP A 88 -2.64 -1.24 18.13
N SER A 89 -1.90 -0.22 17.81
CA SER A 89 -1.83 0.94 18.69
C SER A 89 -1.00 2.04 18.06
N GLY A 90 -1.20 3.25 18.51
CA GLY A 90 -0.27 4.29 18.18
C GLY A 90 0.99 4.26 19.04
N TYR A 91 1.19 3.21 19.83
CA TYR A 91 2.27 3.16 20.80
C TYR A 91 3.12 1.90 20.63
N ASP A 92 4.42 2.08 20.56
CA ASP A 92 5.37 0.98 20.51
C ASP A 92 5.99 0.84 21.91
N PRO A 93 5.60 -0.20 22.68
CA PRO A 93 6.09 -0.34 24.04
C PRO A 93 7.59 -0.61 24.12
N GLU A 94 8.19 -1.19 23.09
CA GLU A 94 9.63 -1.44 23.11
C GLU A 94 10.44 -0.16 22.94
N LYS A 95 9.95 0.74 22.12
CA LYS A 95 10.62 2.00 21.84
C LYS A 95 10.12 3.13 22.71
N GLY A 96 9.01 2.94 23.41
CA GLY A 96 8.40 3.99 24.19
C GLY A 96 7.88 5.14 23.36
N GLU A 97 7.57 4.90 22.11
CA GLU A 97 7.12 5.92 21.17
C GLU A 97 5.71 5.66 20.73
N ILE A 98 5.01 6.73 20.39
CA ILE A 98 3.71 6.63 19.73
C ILE A 98 3.98 6.46 18.24
N ALA A 99 3.42 5.40 17.64
CA ALA A 99 3.53 5.18 16.21
C ALA A 99 2.78 6.29 15.48
N ARG A 100 3.38 6.85 14.47
CA ARG A 100 2.76 7.93 13.70
C ARG A 100 1.88 7.36 12.60
N PRO A 101 0.75 8.00 12.29
CA PRO A 101 -0.09 7.55 11.18
C PRO A 101 0.68 7.46 9.86
N GLU A 102 1.62 8.35 9.62
CA GLU A 102 2.43 8.34 8.41
C GLU A 102 3.44 7.20 8.38
N ARG A 103 3.57 6.48 9.48
CA ARG A 103 4.44 5.31 9.55
C ARG A 103 3.69 4.00 9.29
N TYR A 104 2.56 4.08 8.63
CA TYR A 104 1.93 2.86 8.16
C TYR A 104 2.97 2.05 7.39
N ALA A 105 3.20 0.81 7.84
CA ALA A 105 4.30 0.02 7.31
C ALA A 105 4.02 -0.39 5.87
N ILE A 106 4.85 0.09 4.96
CA ILE A 106 4.74 -0.23 3.55
C ILE A 106 5.79 -1.28 3.19
N ALA A 107 5.34 -2.38 2.60
CA ALA A 107 6.25 -3.43 2.14
C ALA A 107 7.20 -2.87 1.08
N PRO A 108 8.47 -3.29 1.06
CA PRO A 108 9.41 -2.82 0.04
C PRO A 108 8.92 -3.07 -1.38
N ASN A 109 8.32 -4.22 -1.65
CA ASN A 109 7.80 -4.52 -2.98
C ASN A 109 6.56 -3.69 -3.31
N CYS A 110 5.74 -3.36 -2.32
CA CYS A 110 4.64 -2.44 -2.52
C CYS A 110 5.16 -1.07 -2.95
N LYS A 111 6.16 -0.57 -2.27
CA LYS A 111 6.77 0.72 -2.62
C LYS A 111 7.31 0.70 -4.05
N GLN A 112 8.02 -0.36 -4.44
CA GLN A 112 8.57 -0.47 -5.78
C GLN A 112 7.46 -0.39 -6.83
N ASN A 113 6.36 -1.10 -6.60
CA ASN A 113 5.25 -1.08 -7.55
C ASN A 113 4.53 0.27 -7.57
N LEU A 114 4.43 0.96 -6.45
CA LEU A 114 3.88 2.31 -6.42
C LEU A 114 4.75 3.30 -7.20
N ILE A 115 6.07 3.12 -7.16
CA ILE A 115 6.97 3.92 -7.97
C ILE A 115 6.71 3.65 -9.45
N LEU A 116 6.59 2.38 -9.83
CA LEU A 116 6.39 2.01 -11.23
C LEU A 116 5.05 2.47 -11.79
N CYS A 117 4.02 2.56 -10.96
CA CYS A 117 2.75 3.08 -11.45
C CYS A 117 2.66 4.60 -11.42
N GLY A 118 3.73 5.28 -10.97
CA GLY A 118 3.81 6.73 -11.01
C GLY A 118 3.22 7.45 -9.81
N ILE A 119 2.75 6.72 -8.80
CA ILE A 119 2.17 7.33 -7.61
C ILE A 119 3.26 7.82 -6.67
N TRP A 120 4.21 6.97 -6.37
CA TRP A 120 5.32 7.31 -5.47
C TRP A 120 6.45 7.88 -6.29
N ASN A 121 6.59 9.18 -6.26
CA ASN A 121 7.66 9.84 -6.98
C ASN A 121 8.97 9.52 -6.28
N ARG A 122 9.92 9.03 -7.06
CA ARG A 122 11.30 9.07 -6.64
C ARG A 122 11.72 10.50 -6.65
N CYS A 123 11.32 11.26 -5.74
CA CYS A 123 11.74 12.62 -5.78
C CYS A 123 13.22 12.68 -5.61
N VAL A 124 13.88 12.66 -6.72
CA VAL A 124 15.21 13.13 -6.75
C VAL A 124 15.08 14.61 -6.56
N LYS A 125 15.32 15.07 -5.42
CA LYS A 125 15.52 16.48 -5.24
C LYS A 125 16.72 16.84 -6.04
N VAL A 126 16.45 17.50 -7.10
CA VAL A 126 17.51 18.08 -7.84
C VAL A 126 18.12 19.14 -6.95
N PRO A 127 19.35 18.97 -6.61
CA PRO A 127 20.03 20.01 -5.87
C PRO A 127 20.15 21.22 -6.77
N GLY A 128 19.76 22.06 -6.50
CA GLY A 128 19.81 23.01 -7.42
C GLY A 128 18.64 23.29 -8.16
N THR A 129 18.66 23.12 -8.01
CA THR A 129 17.93 23.22 -8.38
C THR A 129 17.03 23.33 -7.71
N LEU A 130 17.15 23.37 -7.42
CA LEU A 130 16.48 23.17 -7.05
C LEU A 130 15.94 22.99 -6.23
N TYR A 131 15.61 23.20 -6.18
CA TYR A 131 15.18 22.76 -5.53
C TYR A 131 15.53 22.49 -4.71
N GLY A 132 15.86 22.80 -4.63
CA GLY A 132 16.31 22.46 -4.34
C GLY A 132 16.85 22.16 -4.01
N ILE A 133 17.42 22.45 -4.22
CA ILE A 133 18.03 22.12 -4.42
C ILE A 133 18.64 21.84 -4.14
N ARG A 134 19.06 22.14 -4.13
CA ARG A 134 19.63 21.84 -4.42
C ARG A 134 19.90 21.47 -4.01
N TRP A 135 20.06 21.93 -3.78
CA TRP A 135 20.23 21.57 -4.02
C TRP A 135 20.61 21.21 -3.55
N TRP A 136 21.09 21.42 -3.42
CA TRP A 136 21.46 20.97 -3.51
C TRP A 136 22.03 20.76 -3.19
N VAL A 137 22.35 20.79 -3.14
CA VAL A 137 22.73 20.45 -3.15
C VAL A 137 23.18 20.24 -2.70
N LEU A 138 23.40 20.40 -2.56
CA LEU A 138 23.59 20.12 -2.53
C LEU A 138 23.83 20.03 -2.49
#